data_a34646bda1c7f48fc229608e011e1c6a
#
_entry.id   a34646bda1c7f48fc229608e011e1c6a
#
_cell.length_a   1.000
_cell.length_b   1.000
_cell.length_c   1.000
_cell.angle_alpha   90.00
_cell.angle_beta   90.00
_cell.angle_gamma   90.00
#
_symmetry.space_group_name_H-M   'P 1'
#
loop_
_entity.id
_entity.type
_entity.pdbx_description
1 polymer ?
#
loop_
_entity_poly.entity_id
_entity_poly.type
_entity_poly.pdbx_seq_one_letter_code
_entity_poly.pdbx_strand_id
1 'polypeptide(L)'
;MQADWCSAMSDELGLPPGAFARIDEEDDEAFYEPARLVYHIDDHAVSVLTALYRDILPAGGVLLDLMSSWVSHLPADIDYAEVIGLGMNAEELAANPRLMRSFVQNLNRDPTLPLADASIDAAMISVSIQYLQQPVAVLREVRQVLRPGAPIVISFSNRCFWTKAVAVWRGLDDNGHTRLVELYLQHAGFARIEARRLCPWIEDEQDPMYAMIGRAPE
;
A
#
# COMPACT_ATOMS: atom_id res chain seq x y z
N MET A 1 -17.52 -8.08 16.82
CA MET A 1 -17.30 -8.38 15.39
C MET A 1 -15.86 -8.14 14.93
N GLN A 2 -15.15 -7.10 15.42
CA GLN A 2 -13.76 -6.79 15.01
C GLN A 2 -12.72 -7.85 15.43
N ALA A 3 -12.93 -8.58 16.51
CA ALA A 3 -11.99 -9.57 17.03
C ALA A 3 -11.91 -10.89 16.22
N ASP A 4 -12.94 -11.25 15.47
CA ASP A 4 -13.05 -12.57 14.82
C ASP A 4 -12.19 -12.67 13.53
N TRP A 5 -12.19 -11.63 12.70
CA TRP A 5 -11.44 -11.68 11.45
C TRP A 5 -9.93 -11.42 11.61
N CYS A 6 -9.50 -10.67 12.65
CA CYS A 6 -8.07 -10.56 13.00
C CYS A 6 -7.47 -11.91 13.40
N SER A 7 -8.22 -12.72 14.14
CA SER A 7 -7.81 -14.09 14.51
C SER A 7 -7.75 -14.98 13.26
N ALA A 8 -8.79 -14.95 12.44
CA ALA A 8 -8.86 -15.74 11.21
C ALA A 8 -7.71 -15.40 10.23
N MET A 9 -7.34 -14.13 10.11
CA MET A 9 -6.20 -13.69 9.27
C MET A 9 -4.85 -14.18 9.83
N SER A 10 -4.67 -14.13 11.17
CA SER A 10 -3.46 -14.65 11.80
C SER A 10 -3.32 -16.15 11.54
N ASP A 11 -4.41 -16.91 11.69
CA ASP A 11 -4.44 -18.36 11.44
C ASP A 11 -4.17 -18.69 9.96
N GLU A 12 -4.77 -17.97 9.02
CA GLU A 12 -4.56 -18.14 7.58
C GLU A 12 -3.08 -17.99 7.20
N LEU A 13 -2.39 -17.02 7.82
CA LEU A 13 -0.98 -16.71 7.52
C LEU A 13 0.00 -17.48 8.42
N GLY A 14 -0.46 -18.30 9.35
CA GLY A 14 0.39 -18.99 10.33
C GLY A 14 1.12 -18.03 11.28
N LEU A 15 0.54 -16.86 11.54
CA LEU A 15 1.08 -15.83 12.43
C LEU A 15 0.51 -15.99 13.84
N PRO A 16 1.20 -15.48 14.88
CA PRO A 16 0.69 -15.53 16.25
C PRO A 16 -0.66 -14.82 16.41
N PRO A 17 -1.52 -15.25 17.34
CA PRO A 17 -2.72 -14.51 17.67
C PRO A 17 -2.41 -13.05 18.01
N GLY A 18 -3.22 -12.13 17.50
CA GLY A 18 -3.02 -10.69 17.71
C GLY A 18 -1.95 -10.05 16.80
N ALA A 19 -1.42 -10.77 15.81
CA ALA A 19 -0.45 -10.23 14.84
C ALA A 19 -0.92 -8.92 14.16
N PHE A 20 -2.22 -8.79 13.97
CA PHE A 20 -2.84 -7.61 13.34
C PHE A 20 -3.46 -6.62 14.34
N ALA A 21 -3.24 -6.80 15.65
CA ALA A 21 -3.61 -5.82 16.66
C ALA A 21 -2.70 -4.58 16.57
N ARG A 22 -3.24 -3.43 16.95
CA ARG A 22 -2.53 -2.15 17.00
C ARG A 22 -2.38 -1.65 18.43
N ILE A 23 -1.54 -0.68 18.68
CA ILE A 23 -1.48 0.00 19.98
C ILE A 23 -2.69 0.94 20.10
N ASP A 24 -2.97 1.67 19.01
CA ASP A 24 -4.11 2.56 18.90
C ASP A 24 -5.20 1.85 18.08
N GLU A 25 -6.22 1.32 18.77
CA GLU A 25 -7.39 0.68 18.18
C GLU A 25 -8.58 1.66 18.03
N GLU A 26 -8.37 2.96 18.29
CA GLU A 26 -9.39 3.98 18.01
C GLU A 26 -9.70 4.03 16.51
N ASP A 27 -10.87 4.58 16.19
CA ASP A 27 -11.36 4.65 14.82
C ASP A 27 -10.35 5.35 13.89
N ASP A 28 -10.03 4.68 12.79
CA ASP A 28 -9.12 5.23 11.79
C ASP A 28 -9.66 6.52 11.16
N GLU A 29 -10.98 6.66 11.04
CA GLU A 29 -11.60 7.88 10.51
C GLU A 29 -11.24 9.08 11.36
N ALA A 30 -11.27 8.96 12.69
CA ALA A 30 -10.86 10.04 13.61
C ALA A 30 -9.36 10.33 13.53
N PHE A 31 -8.52 9.29 13.40
CA PHE A 31 -7.07 9.46 13.27
C PHE A 31 -6.68 10.18 11.97
N TYR A 32 -7.34 9.87 10.86
CA TYR A 32 -7.04 10.46 9.55
C TYR A 32 -7.89 11.72 9.23
N GLU A 33 -8.80 12.15 10.11
CA GLU A 33 -9.60 13.37 9.91
C GLU A 33 -8.73 14.62 9.66
N PRO A 34 -7.66 14.91 10.45
CA PRO A 34 -6.79 16.05 10.17
C PRO A 34 -5.92 15.80 8.94
N ALA A 35 -6.07 16.63 7.90
CA ALA A 35 -5.24 16.56 6.70
C ALA A 35 -3.75 16.74 6.99
N ARG A 36 -2.90 15.91 6.40
CA ARG A 36 -1.45 15.93 6.55
C ARG A 36 -0.77 16.13 5.20
N LEU A 37 -0.65 17.38 4.76
CA LEU A 37 -0.01 17.75 3.50
C LEU A 37 1.52 17.81 3.66
N VAL A 38 2.12 16.70 4.13
CA VAL A 38 3.56 16.57 4.38
C VAL A 38 4.08 15.27 3.76
N TYR A 39 5.34 15.26 3.35
CA TYR A 39 6.01 14.02 2.95
C TYR A 39 6.31 13.18 4.18
N HIS A 40 6.10 11.87 4.06
CA HIS A 40 6.34 10.89 5.13
C HIS A 40 7.68 10.16 4.97
N ILE A 41 8.36 10.37 3.86
CA ILE A 41 9.70 9.86 3.52
C ILE A 41 10.54 11.02 2.98
N ASP A 42 11.86 10.88 3.02
CA ASP A 42 12.77 11.92 2.54
C ASP A 42 12.79 12.05 1.00
N ASP A 43 13.43 13.11 0.50
CA ASP A 43 13.49 13.41 -0.94
C ASP A 43 14.22 12.32 -1.73
N HIS A 44 15.22 11.65 -1.12
CA HIS A 44 15.93 10.57 -1.78
C HIS A 44 15.03 9.34 -1.95
N ALA A 45 14.31 8.95 -0.89
CA ALA A 45 13.34 7.86 -0.95
C ALA A 45 12.21 8.15 -1.96
N VAL A 46 11.73 9.40 -2.02
CA VAL A 46 10.77 9.85 -3.07
C VAL A 46 11.37 9.66 -4.46
N SER A 47 12.63 10.08 -4.68
CA SER A 47 13.30 10.00 -5.98
C SER A 47 13.44 8.54 -6.46
N VAL A 48 13.91 7.63 -5.61
CA VAL A 48 14.08 6.21 -5.99
C VAL A 48 12.74 5.50 -6.19
N LEU A 49 11.70 5.86 -5.43
CA LEU A 49 10.34 5.36 -5.62
C LEU A 49 9.74 5.83 -6.94
N THR A 50 9.90 7.12 -7.27
CA THR A 50 9.47 7.69 -8.55
C THR A 50 10.17 7.02 -9.74
N ALA A 51 11.48 6.71 -9.60
CA ALA A 51 12.23 5.97 -10.62
C ALA A 51 11.71 4.54 -10.79
N LEU A 52 11.35 3.85 -9.70
CA LEU A 52 10.72 2.53 -9.76
C LEU A 52 9.37 2.58 -10.48
N TYR A 53 8.53 3.57 -10.17
CA TYR A 53 7.23 3.73 -10.83
C TYR A 53 7.38 3.98 -12.33
N ARG A 54 8.39 4.75 -12.74
CA ARG A 54 8.72 4.95 -14.16
C ARG A 54 9.04 3.64 -14.87
N ASP A 55 9.75 2.73 -14.21
CA ASP A 55 10.18 1.45 -14.76
C ASP A 55 9.03 0.42 -14.85
N ILE A 56 8.12 0.43 -13.87
CA ILE A 56 7.14 -0.66 -13.68
C ILE A 56 5.74 -0.29 -14.17
N LEU A 57 5.30 0.96 -13.96
CA LEU A 57 3.92 1.35 -14.25
C LEU A 57 3.75 1.68 -15.74
N PRO A 58 2.69 1.15 -16.40
CA PRO A 58 2.48 1.36 -17.83
C PRO A 58 2.08 2.79 -18.14
N ALA A 59 2.87 3.51 -18.95
CA ALA A 59 2.49 4.82 -19.47
C ALA A 59 1.16 4.72 -20.24
N GLY A 60 0.28 5.70 -20.07
CA GLY A 60 -1.06 5.71 -20.65
C GLY A 60 -2.03 4.71 -20.01
N GLY A 61 -1.65 3.98 -18.97
CA GLY A 61 -2.50 3.02 -18.28
C GLY A 61 -3.48 3.66 -17.28
N VAL A 62 -4.44 2.87 -16.81
CA VAL A 62 -5.33 3.19 -15.68
C VAL A 62 -4.67 2.68 -14.40
N LEU A 63 -4.34 3.57 -13.47
CA LEU A 63 -3.65 3.26 -12.24
C LEU A 63 -4.58 3.35 -11.02
N LEU A 64 -4.35 2.46 -10.04
CA LEU A 64 -4.99 2.50 -8.74
C LEU A 64 -3.95 2.82 -7.65
N ASP A 65 -4.10 3.97 -7.00
CA ASP A 65 -3.30 4.41 -5.85
C ASP A 65 -4.07 4.13 -4.56
N LEU A 66 -3.76 3.01 -3.91
CA LEU A 66 -4.43 2.60 -2.67
C LEU A 66 -3.78 3.24 -1.46
N MET A 67 -4.61 3.56 -0.46
CA MET A 67 -4.21 4.25 0.76
C MET A 67 -3.50 5.57 0.41
N SER A 68 -4.01 6.20 -0.65
CA SER A 68 -3.50 7.43 -1.25
C SER A 68 -3.71 8.63 -0.33
N SER A 69 -2.90 9.64 -0.53
CA SER A 69 -2.94 10.93 0.15
C SER A 69 -2.77 12.06 -0.88
N TRP A 70 -2.23 13.20 -0.45
CA TRP A 70 -2.02 14.39 -1.29
C TRP A 70 -0.94 14.26 -2.38
N VAL A 71 -0.18 13.15 -2.38
CA VAL A 71 0.88 12.88 -3.36
C VAL A 71 0.98 11.39 -3.68
N SER A 72 1.10 11.05 -4.96
CA SER A 72 1.23 9.67 -5.46
C SER A 72 2.66 9.28 -5.83
N HIS A 73 3.65 10.18 -5.72
CA HIS A 73 5.05 9.97 -6.14
C HIS A 73 5.24 9.52 -7.60
N LEU A 74 4.24 9.71 -8.45
CA LEU A 74 4.29 9.35 -9.86
C LEU A 74 5.22 10.29 -10.65
N PRO A 75 5.95 9.79 -11.67
CA PRO A 75 6.76 10.61 -12.56
C PRO A 75 5.95 11.75 -13.19
N ALA A 76 6.42 12.98 -13.08
CA ALA A 76 5.69 14.16 -13.55
C ALA A 76 5.58 14.25 -15.08
N ASP A 77 6.48 13.61 -15.80
CA ASP A 77 6.62 13.61 -17.26
C ASP A 77 5.97 12.38 -17.94
N ILE A 78 5.27 11.52 -17.17
CA ILE A 78 4.50 10.40 -17.71
C ILE A 78 3.02 10.70 -17.54
N ASP A 79 2.29 10.63 -18.65
CA ASP A 79 0.83 10.70 -18.66
C ASP A 79 0.21 9.32 -18.48
N TYR A 80 -0.88 9.27 -17.71
CA TYR A 80 -1.71 8.10 -17.50
C TYR A 80 -3.14 8.37 -17.99
N ALA A 81 -3.84 7.34 -18.45
CA ALA A 81 -5.23 7.49 -18.91
C ALA A 81 -6.16 7.87 -17.75
N GLU A 82 -5.94 7.29 -16.59
CA GLU A 82 -6.61 7.64 -15.34
C GLU A 82 -5.72 7.26 -14.16
N VAL A 83 -5.73 8.08 -13.10
CA VAL A 83 -5.18 7.73 -11.79
C VAL A 83 -6.30 7.82 -10.77
N ILE A 84 -6.64 6.69 -10.18
CA ILE A 84 -7.74 6.55 -9.21
C ILE A 84 -7.11 6.44 -7.82
N GLY A 85 -7.44 7.38 -6.92
CA GLY A 85 -7.01 7.36 -5.52
C GLY A 85 -8.07 6.74 -4.62
N LEU A 86 -7.65 5.93 -3.65
CA LEU A 86 -8.47 5.49 -2.55
C LEU A 86 -7.73 5.76 -1.24
N GLY A 87 -8.30 6.59 -0.38
CA GLY A 87 -7.66 7.03 0.87
C GLY A 87 -8.67 7.34 1.96
N MET A 88 -8.20 7.86 3.08
CA MET A 88 -9.04 8.13 4.25
C MET A 88 -9.44 9.61 4.40
N ASN A 89 -8.74 10.54 3.75
CA ASN A 89 -8.96 11.97 3.90
C ASN A 89 -9.31 12.63 2.56
N ALA A 90 -10.52 13.21 2.49
CA ALA A 90 -11.03 13.83 1.26
C ALA A 90 -10.22 15.07 0.84
N GLU A 91 -9.72 15.86 1.80
CA GLU A 91 -8.93 17.06 1.53
C GLU A 91 -7.56 16.69 0.94
N GLU A 92 -6.89 15.67 1.50
CA GLU A 92 -5.63 15.15 0.98
C GLU A 92 -5.81 14.61 -0.46
N LEU A 93 -6.85 13.81 -0.70
CA LEU A 93 -7.15 13.28 -2.03
C LEU A 93 -7.43 14.39 -3.04
N ALA A 94 -8.19 15.42 -2.64
CA ALA A 94 -8.49 16.58 -3.50
C ALA A 94 -7.23 17.44 -3.78
N ALA A 95 -6.26 17.46 -2.89
CA ALA A 95 -5.00 18.17 -3.06
C ALA A 95 -4.00 17.42 -3.97
N ASN A 96 -4.22 16.14 -4.27
CA ASN A 96 -3.31 15.35 -5.08
C ASN A 96 -3.48 15.66 -6.57
N PRO A 97 -2.47 16.31 -7.20
CA PRO A 97 -2.59 16.78 -8.59
C PRO A 97 -2.58 15.64 -9.63
N ARG A 98 -2.30 14.40 -9.21
CA ARG A 98 -2.25 13.25 -10.12
C ARG A 98 -3.56 12.48 -10.17
N LEU A 99 -4.44 12.64 -9.17
CA LEU A 99 -5.71 11.92 -9.12
C LEU A 99 -6.74 12.57 -10.05
N MET A 100 -7.36 11.78 -10.89
CA MET A 100 -8.50 12.17 -11.74
C MET A 100 -9.83 11.76 -11.10
N ARG A 101 -9.80 10.74 -10.24
CA ARG A 101 -10.94 10.25 -9.46
C ARG A 101 -10.46 9.75 -8.11
N SER A 102 -11.28 9.90 -7.09
CA SER A 102 -10.93 9.40 -5.75
C SER A 102 -12.14 8.88 -5.00
N PHE A 103 -11.87 7.99 -4.04
CA PHE A 103 -12.84 7.46 -3.09
C PHE A 103 -12.31 7.60 -1.67
N VAL A 104 -13.18 8.00 -0.73
CA VAL A 104 -12.87 7.97 0.69
C VAL A 104 -13.40 6.65 1.26
N GLN A 105 -12.49 5.79 1.71
CA GLN A 105 -12.86 4.46 2.21
C GLN A 105 -11.85 3.95 3.23
N ASN A 106 -12.36 3.34 4.29
CA ASN A 106 -11.57 2.62 5.29
C ASN A 106 -11.47 1.14 4.91
N LEU A 107 -10.32 0.74 4.36
CA LEU A 107 -10.05 -0.64 3.94
C LEU A 107 -9.96 -1.64 5.10
N ASN A 108 -9.77 -1.18 6.34
CA ASN A 108 -9.84 -2.02 7.52
C ASN A 108 -11.30 -2.33 7.93
N ARG A 109 -12.27 -1.53 7.48
CA ARG A 109 -13.70 -1.74 7.71
C ARG A 109 -14.37 -2.45 6.54
N ASP A 110 -14.05 -2.03 5.31
CA ASP A 110 -14.57 -2.61 4.08
C ASP A 110 -13.42 -2.74 3.05
N PRO A 111 -12.90 -3.96 2.83
CA PRO A 111 -11.83 -4.19 1.86
C PRO A 111 -12.32 -4.17 0.40
N THR A 112 -13.64 -4.18 0.14
CA THR A 112 -14.22 -4.27 -1.21
C THR A 112 -13.92 -3.02 -2.02
N LEU A 113 -13.36 -3.17 -3.21
CA LEU A 113 -13.06 -2.02 -4.07
C LEU A 113 -14.25 -1.66 -4.98
N PRO A 114 -14.65 -0.37 -5.07
CA PRO A 114 -15.75 0.08 -5.90
C PRO A 114 -15.33 0.20 -7.39
N LEU A 115 -14.70 -0.84 -7.93
CA LEU A 115 -14.12 -0.89 -9.26
C LEU A 115 -14.56 -2.18 -9.98
N ALA A 116 -14.61 -2.14 -11.30
CA ALA A 116 -14.92 -3.32 -12.09
C ALA A 116 -13.71 -4.29 -12.14
N ASP A 117 -13.99 -5.58 -12.27
CA ASP A 117 -12.98 -6.61 -12.48
C ASP A 117 -12.15 -6.30 -13.73
N ALA A 118 -10.86 -6.62 -13.68
CA ALA A 118 -9.92 -6.48 -14.79
C ALA A 118 -9.95 -5.10 -15.49
N SER A 119 -10.16 -4.02 -14.71
CA SER A 119 -10.25 -2.64 -15.24
C SER A 119 -8.97 -1.82 -15.04
N ILE A 120 -8.04 -2.27 -14.20
CA ILE A 120 -6.84 -1.55 -13.74
C ILE A 120 -5.59 -2.14 -14.39
N ASP A 121 -4.72 -1.27 -14.92
CA ASP A 121 -3.47 -1.66 -15.58
C ASP A 121 -2.28 -1.79 -14.61
N ALA A 122 -2.33 -1.10 -13.46
CA ALA A 122 -1.39 -1.28 -12.36
C ALA A 122 -1.95 -0.71 -11.06
N ALA A 123 -1.54 -1.28 -9.92
CA ALA A 123 -1.87 -0.77 -8.59
C ALA A 123 -0.60 -0.44 -7.81
N MET A 124 -0.71 0.51 -6.87
CA MET A 124 0.37 0.86 -5.97
C MET A 124 -0.14 1.12 -4.55
N ILE A 125 0.70 0.78 -3.56
CA ILE A 125 0.54 1.10 -2.14
C ILE A 125 1.86 1.72 -1.68
N SER A 126 1.84 3.00 -1.33
CA SER A 126 3.04 3.74 -0.93
C SER A 126 3.09 3.88 0.59
N VAL A 127 4.12 3.32 1.22
CA VAL A 127 4.47 3.39 2.66
C VAL A 127 3.29 3.29 3.63
N SER A 128 2.30 2.44 3.30
CA SER A 128 1.06 2.34 4.08
C SER A 128 0.55 0.91 4.35
N ILE A 129 1.14 -0.11 3.73
CA ILE A 129 0.73 -1.52 3.90
C ILE A 129 0.72 -1.99 5.37
N GLN A 130 1.57 -1.41 6.22
CA GLN A 130 1.71 -1.70 7.64
C GLN A 130 0.49 -1.36 8.50
N TYR A 131 -0.48 -0.62 7.95
CA TYR A 131 -1.70 -0.22 8.68
C TYR A 131 -2.90 -1.12 8.38
N LEU A 132 -2.77 -2.03 7.39
CA LEU A 132 -3.85 -2.96 7.06
C LEU A 132 -3.95 -4.09 8.09
N GLN A 133 -5.12 -4.21 8.68
CA GLN A 133 -5.48 -5.32 9.58
C GLN A 133 -6.01 -6.53 8.80
N GLN A 134 -6.43 -6.33 7.54
CA GLN A 134 -6.91 -7.37 6.62
C GLN A 134 -6.13 -7.34 5.28
N PRO A 135 -4.77 -7.39 5.29
CA PRO A 135 -3.98 -7.16 4.08
C PRO A 135 -4.30 -8.14 2.94
N VAL A 136 -4.52 -9.42 3.26
CA VAL A 136 -4.82 -10.43 2.25
C VAL A 136 -6.20 -10.21 1.61
N ALA A 137 -7.20 -9.80 2.39
CA ALA A 137 -8.52 -9.48 1.84
C ALA A 137 -8.45 -8.30 0.87
N VAL A 138 -7.79 -7.21 1.28
CA VAL A 138 -7.56 -6.04 0.41
C VAL A 138 -6.79 -6.41 -0.86
N LEU A 139 -5.72 -7.19 -0.73
CA LEU A 139 -4.89 -7.58 -1.88
C LEU A 139 -5.63 -8.55 -2.83
N ARG A 140 -6.58 -9.36 -2.35
CA ARG A 140 -7.46 -10.17 -3.19
C ARG A 140 -8.38 -9.28 -4.04
N GLU A 141 -8.97 -8.24 -3.44
CA GLU A 141 -9.75 -7.24 -4.19
C GLU A 141 -8.89 -6.51 -5.23
N VAL A 142 -7.67 -6.09 -4.85
CA VAL A 142 -6.73 -5.49 -5.81
C VAL A 142 -6.46 -6.43 -6.98
N ARG A 143 -6.19 -7.71 -6.70
CA ARG A 143 -5.95 -8.72 -7.74
C ARG A 143 -7.15 -8.89 -8.67
N GLN A 144 -8.37 -8.81 -8.14
CA GLN A 144 -9.60 -8.95 -8.92
C GLN A 144 -9.80 -7.78 -9.90
N VAL A 145 -9.52 -6.55 -9.48
CA VAL A 145 -9.66 -5.37 -10.34
C VAL A 145 -8.49 -5.19 -11.32
N LEU A 146 -7.33 -5.80 -11.06
CA LEU A 146 -6.19 -5.79 -11.96
C LEU A 146 -6.44 -6.66 -13.20
N ARG A 147 -6.02 -6.17 -14.36
CA ARG A 147 -5.97 -6.98 -15.58
C ARG A 147 -4.98 -8.14 -15.45
N PRO A 148 -5.19 -9.26 -16.16
CA PRO A 148 -4.23 -10.35 -16.19
C PRO A 148 -2.80 -9.85 -16.48
N GLY A 149 -1.82 -10.32 -15.71
CA GLY A 149 -0.42 -9.91 -15.80
C GLY A 149 -0.07 -8.52 -15.24
N ALA A 150 -1.07 -7.69 -14.89
CA ALA A 150 -0.86 -6.33 -14.38
C ALA A 150 -0.11 -6.33 -13.03
N PRO A 151 0.80 -5.36 -12.80
CA PRO A 151 1.58 -5.29 -11.56
C PRO A 151 0.83 -4.62 -10.42
N ILE A 152 1.16 -5.04 -9.19
CA ILE A 152 1.05 -4.23 -7.99
C ILE A 152 2.45 -3.89 -7.48
N VAL A 153 2.66 -2.65 -7.05
CA VAL A 153 3.89 -2.19 -6.38
C VAL A 153 3.54 -1.78 -4.96
N ILE A 154 4.11 -2.46 -3.97
CA ILE A 154 3.95 -2.14 -2.55
C ILE A 154 5.30 -1.66 -2.03
N SER A 155 5.40 -0.36 -1.72
CA SER A 155 6.61 0.21 -1.14
C SER A 155 6.48 0.44 0.35
N PHE A 156 7.60 0.34 1.07
CA PHE A 156 7.67 0.59 2.51
C PHE A 156 9.05 1.05 2.94
N SER A 157 9.09 1.69 4.11
CA SER A 157 10.26 2.28 4.74
C SER A 157 10.25 1.96 6.24
N ASN A 158 11.25 2.43 6.98
CA ASN A 158 11.25 2.43 8.45
C ASN A 158 10.33 3.52 9.05
N ARG A 159 9.77 4.41 8.22
CA ARG A 159 8.82 5.46 8.63
C ARG A 159 7.41 4.90 8.75
N CYS A 160 6.80 5.07 9.90
CA CYS A 160 5.40 4.72 10.11
C CYS A 160 4.78 5.46 11.31
N PHE A 161 3.46 5.55 11.32
CA PHE A 161 2.70 5.87 12.52
C PHE A 161 2.71 4.65 13.46
N TRP A 162 3.66 4.60 14.37
CA TRP A 162 3.97 3.43 15.19
C TRP A 162 2.75 2.84 15.90
N THR A 163 1.87 3.69 16.42
CA THR A 163 0.68 3.26 17.15
C THR A 163 -0.38 2.62 16.26
N LYS A 164 -0.44 3.01 14.98
CA LYS A 164 -1.37 2.47 13.97
C LYS A 164 -0.81 1.28 13.19
N ALA A 165 0.51 1.06 13.23
CA ALA A 165 1.10 -0.11 12.59
C ALA A 165 0.70 -1.40 13.34
N VAL A 166 0.42 -2.47 12.59
CA VAL A 166 0.03 -3.77 13.16
C VAL A 166 1.19 -4.42 13.95
N ALA A 167 0.87 -5.23 14.95
CA ALA A 167 1.84 -5.79 15.90
C ALA A 167 2.94 -6.59 15.20
N VAL A 168 2.59 -7.40 14.21
CA VAL A 168 3.58 -8.17 13.45
C VAL A 168 4.59 -7.26 12.75
N TRP A 169 4.15 -6.13 12.18
CA TRP A 169 5.06 -5.17 11.55
C TRP A 169 6.05 -4.58 12.55
N ARG A 170 5.55 -4.13 13.71
CA ARG A 170 6.39 -3.54 14.75
C ARG A 170 7.44 -4.49 15.34
N GLY A 171 7.22 -5.79 15.23
CA GLY A 171 8.11 -6.83 15.74
C GLY A 171 9.18 -7.31 14.75
N LEU A 172 9.18 -6.80 13.51
CA LEU A 172 10.06 -7.26 12.45
C LEU A 172 11.10 -6.20 12.07
N ASP A 173 12.21 -6.66 11.52
CA ASP A 173 13.20 -5.85 10.81
C ASP A 173 12.82 -5.72 9.31
N ASP A 174 13.63 -5.00 8.54
CA ASP A 174 13.41 -4.76 7.11
C ASP A 174 13.31 -6.06 6.29
N ASN A 175 14.10 -7.08 6.64
CA ASN A 175 14.01 -8.39 5.99
C ASN A 175 12.72 -9.11 6.36
N GLY A 176 12.29 -8.98 7.61
CA GLY A 176 11.01 -9.47 8.10
C GLY A 176 9.84 -8.79 7.40
N HIS A 177 9.87 -7.47 7.23
CA HIS A 177 8.86 -6.72 6.49
C HIS A 177 8.74 -7.22 5.04
N THR A 178 9.89 -7.42 4.36
CA THR A 178 9.92 -7.95 2.99
C THR A 178 9.23 -9.32 2.90
N ARG A 179 9.58 -10.25 3.82
CA ARG A 179 8.95 -11.58 3.88
C ARG A 179 7.47 -11.53 4.22
N LEU A 180 7.07 -10.61 5.08
CA LEU A 180 5.68 -10.44 5.47
C LEU A 180 4.83 -9.96 4.28
N VAL A 181 5.30 -8.97 3.52
CA VAL A 181 4.58 -8.49 2.32
C VAL A 181 4.58 -9.53 1.22
N GLU A 182 5.66 -10.30 1.06
CA GLU A 182 5.70 -11.46 0.16
C GLU A 182 4.61 -12.49 0.53
N LEU A 183 4.49 -12.82 1.82
CA LEU A 183 3.48 -13.73 2.34
C LEU A 183 2.06 -13.23 2.04
N TYR A 184 1.80 -11.94 2.22
CA TYR A 184 0.52 -11.33 1.88
C TYR A 184 0.18 -11.49 0.39
N LEU A 185 1.13 -11.19 -0.50
CA LEU A 185 0.95 -11.32 -1.94
C LEU A 185 0.72 -12.76 -2.37
N GLN A 186 1.46 -13.73 -1.78
CA GLN A 186 1.28 -15.16 -2.04
C GLN A 186 -0.13 -15.63 -1.65
N HIS A 187 -0.60 -15.29 -0.45
CA HIS A 187 -1.93 -15.67 0.04
C HIS A 187 -3.07 -14.95 -0.69
N ALA A 188 -2.81 -13.76 -1.23
CA ALA A 188 -3.75 -13.07 -2.13
C ALA A 188 -3.76 -13.64 -3.55
N GLY A 189 -2.85 -14.57 -3.88
CA GLY A 189 -2.79 -15.26 -5.17
C GLY A 189 -2.07 -14.47 -6.28
N PHE A 190 -1.17 -13.56 -5.92
CA PHE A 190 -0.26 -12.94 -6.88
C PHE A 190 0.84 -13.90 -7.33
N ALA A 191 1.32 -13.71 -8.55
CA ALA A 191 2.41 -14.46 -9.16
C ALA A 191 3.64 -13.55 -9.40
N ARG A 192 4.79 -14.16 -9.73
CA ARG A 192 6.02 -13.44 -10.10
C ARG A 192 6.38 -12.35 -9.09
N ILE A 193 6.38 -12.72 -7.80
CA ILE A 193 6.67 -11.80 -6.71
C ILE A 193 8.18 -11.52 -6.68
N GLU A 194 8.54 -10.24 -6.68
CA GLU A 194 9.91 -9.74 -6.68
C GLU A 194 10.11 -8.73 -5.55
N ALA A 195 11.19 -8.88 -4.79
CA ALA A 195 11.62 -7.92 -3.79
C ALA A 195 12.71 -7.02 -4.35
N ARG A 196 12.61 -5.70 -4.12
CA ARG A 196 13.63 -4.72 -4.48
C ARG A 196 14.00 -3.87 -3.27
N ARG A 197 15.30 -3.76 -3.00
CA ARG A 197 15.86 -2.74 -2.11
C ARG A 197 16.23 -1.54 -2.96
N LEU A 198 15.51 -0.44 -2.81
CA LEU A 198 15.69 0.75 -3.65
C LEU A 198 16.84 1.62 -3.14
N CYS A 199 16.89 1.81 -1.81
CA CYS A 199 18.03 2.46 -1.16
C CYS A 199 18.23 1.93 0.25
N PRO A 200 19.48 1.96 0.79
CA PRO A 200 19.78 1.58 2.16
C PRO A 200 19.36 2.67 3.14
N TRP A 201 19.23 2.30 4.41
CA TRP A 201 19.21 3.25 5.50
C TRP A 201 20.61 3.82 5.75
N ILE A 202 20.70 5.15 5.91
CA ILE A 202 21.89 5.85 6.39
C ILE A 202 21.42 6.75 7.53
N GLU A 203 21.98 6.51 8.73
CA GLU A 203 21.58 7.22 9.95
C GLU A 203 21.66 8.74 9.75
N ASP A 204 20.57 9.45 10.11
CA ASP A 204 20.38 10.89 9.97
C ASP A 204 20.51 11.48 8.55
N GLU A 205 20.72 10.65 7.52
CA GLU A 205 20.91 11.12 6.15
C GLU A 205 19.85 10.59 5.17
N GLN A 206 19.40 9.33 5.33
CA GLN A 206 18.59 8.68 4.31
C GLN A 206 17.64 7.63 4.86
N ASP A 207 16.34 7.76 4.57
CA ASP A 207 15.37 6.73 4.83
C ASP A 207 15.59 5.51 3.92
N PRO A 208 15.54 4.27 4.43
CA PRO A 208 15.58 3.09 3.58
C PRO A 208 14.28 3.00 2.79
N MET A 209 14.36 2.47 1.56
CA MET A 209 13.18 2.21 0.75
C MET A 209 13.24 0.82 0.14
N TYR A 210 12.16 0.09 0.31
CA TYR A 210 11.95 -1.26 -0.20
C TYR A 210 10.68 -1.28 -1.03
N ALA A 211 10.62 -2.22 -1.97
CA ALA A 211 9.41 -2.48 -2.74
C ALA A 211 9.21 -3.98 -2.97
N MET A 212 7.96 -4.41 -2.94
CA MET A 212 7.51 -5.70 -3.40
C MET A 212 6.66 -5.51 -4.65
N ILE A 213 6.95 -6.26 -5.69
CA ILE A 213 6.21 -6.23 -6.95
C ILE A 213 5.59 -7.61 -7.14
N GLY A 214 4.26 -7.67 -7.24
CA GLY A 214 3.52 -8.86 -7.60
C GLY A 214 2.80 -8.65 -8.94
N ARG A 215 2.41 -9.74 -9.61
CA ARG A 215 1.58 -9.64 -10.81
C ARG A 215 0.31 -10.45 -10.64
N ALA A 216 -0.81 -9.90 -11.11
CA ALA A 216 -2.04 -10.66 -11.24
C ALA A 216 -1.78 -11.88 -12.15
N PRO A 217 -2.35 -13.07 -11.87
CA PRO A 217 -2.26 -14.22 -12.76
C PRO A 217 -2.78 -13.90 -14.18
N GLU A 218 -2.26 -14.65 -15.17
CA GLU A 218 -2.73 -14.56 -16.57
C GLU A 218 -4.07 -15.24 -16.79
#